data_6e493c57d3ab32d0bc9977d08f627fe6
#
_entry.id   6e493c57d3ab32d0bc9977d08f627fe6
#
_cell.length_a   1.000
_cell.length_b   1.000
_cell.length_c   1.000
_cell.angle_alpha   90.00
_cell.angle_beta   90.00
_cell.angle_gamma   90.00
#
_symmetry.space_group_name_H-M   'P 1'
#
loop_
_entity.id
_entity.type
_entity.pdbx_description
1 polymer ?
#
loop_
_entity_poly.entity_id
_entity_poly.type
_entity_poly.pdbx_seq_one_letter_code
_entity_poly.pdbx_strand_id
1 'polypeptide(L)'
;KKSFASKYSSFRTIQSKLRTRERAIKRAYFRLAGLHAKEKAKENPLMFETQYEALRRQGVSRRSFLQFCSLTAASLGLGSAGAQEIAQAIETKPRMPVVWLHGLECTCCTESFIRSYHPVAKDLVLSMISLDYDDTIMAAAGHQAEAALEETITKYKGNYILAVEGNVPLNDDGVNCIPAGETFLQKIKHVAAGAKAVIGWGSCAAWGCVQAAKPNPTHSVPITEIITDKPIVLVPGCPPIPEVMTAVVTYILTYDRIPPLDRLGRPKMFYGQRI
;
A
#
# COMPACT_ATOMS: atom_id res chain seq x y z
N LYS A 1 41.92 -34.67 0.60
CA LYS A 1 40.59 -34.40 1.22
C LYS A 1 40.61 -33.34 2.34
N LYS A 2 41.75 -32.97 2.94
CA LYS A 2 41.84 -31.92 3.99
C LYS A 2 41.83 -30.46 3.45
N SER A 3 42.11 -30.22 2.16
CA SER A 3 42.21 -28.89 1.57
C SER A 3 40.84 -28.24 1.27
N PHE A 4 39.79 -29.01 1.00
CA PHE A 4 38.47 -28.50 0.64
C PHE A 4 37.69 -27.99 1.86
N ALA A 5 37.76 -28.66 3.00
CA ALA A 5 37.10 -28.27 4.24
C ALA A 5 37.62 -26.92 4.82
N SER A 6 38.91 -26.63 4.67
CA SER A 6 39.55 -25.41 5.13
C SER A 6 39.07 -24.17 4.34
N LYS A 7 38.90 -24.30 3.03
CA LYS A 7 38.40 -23.20 2.19
C LYS A 7 36.93 -22.87 2.47
N TYR A 8 36.10 -23.86 2.76
CA TYR A 8 34.67 -23.66 3.09
C TYR A 8 34.48 -23.01 4.47
N SER A 9 35.33 -23.32 5.46
CA SER A 9 35.34 -22.65 6.77
C SER A 9 35.67 -21.16 6.66
N SER A 10 36.65 -20.81 5.83
CA SER A 10 37.07 -19.44 5.57
C SER A 10 35.93 -18.64 4.88
N PHE A 11 35.21 -19.25 3.94
CA PHE A 11 34.10 -18.62 3.23
C PHE A 11 32.90 -18.30 4.14
N ARG A 12 32.55 -19.23 5.06
CA ARG A 12 31.50 -18.99 6.07
C ARG A 12 31.86 -17.86 7.03
N THR A 13 33.11 -17.74 7.41
CA THR A 13 33.61 -16.70 8.32
C THR A 13 33.59 -15.33 7.62
N ILE A 14 33.90 -15.26 6.32
CA ILE A 14 33.85 -14.04 5.53
C ILE A 14 32.38 -13.61 5.36
N GLN A 15 31.46 -14.52 5.03
CA GLN A 15 30.05 -14.23 4.91
C GLN A 15 29.42 -13.75 6.24
N SER A 16 29.80 -14.37 7.37
CA SER A 16 29.29 -13.91 8.67
C SER A 16 29.78 -12.51 9.03
N LYS A 17 31.03 -12.17 8.71
CA LYS A 17 31.58 -10.82 8.91
C LYS A 17 30.95 -9.78 7.99
N LEU A 18 30.64 -10.15 6.74
CA LEU A 18 29.94 -9.27 5.79
C LEU A 18 28.52 -8.99 6.27
N ARG A 19 27.75 -10.00 6.66
CA ARG A 19 26.40 -9.83 7.23
C ARG A 19 26.39 -8.97 8.50
N THR A 20 27.42 -9.10 9.34
CA THR A 20 27.54 -8.29 10.57
C THR A 20 27.86 -6.83 10.23
N ARG A 21 28.72 -6.56 9.24
CA ARG A 21 29.00 -5.21 8.73
C ARG A 21 27.78 -4.58 8.06
N GLU A 22 27.06 -5.32 7.23
CA GLU A 22 25.81 -4.83 6.62
C GLU A 22 24.77 -4.44 7.67
N ARG A 23 24.57 -5.28 8.70
CA ARG A 23 23.67 -4.96 9.81
C ARG A 23 24.12 -3.73 10.59
N ALA A 24 25.41 -3.53 10.78
CA ALA A 24 25.95 -2.35 11.45
C ALA A 24 25.77 -1.08 10.61
N ILE A 25 26.01 -1.15 9.29
CA ILE A 25 25.78 -0.06 8.34
C ILE A 25 24.29 0.28 8.27
N LYS A 26 23.41 -0.74 8.16
CA LYS A 26 21.96 -0.54 8.20
C LYS A 26 21.52 0.18 9.48
N ARG A 27 22.00 -0.27 10.65
CA ARG A 27 21.66 0.39 11.94
C ARG A 27 22.19 1.82 12.05
N ALA A 28 23.38 2.10 11.54
CA ALA A 28 23.95 3.45 11.54
C ALA A 28 23.15 4.37 10.59
N TYR A 29 22.80 3.87 9.41
CA TYR A 29 21.99 4.61 8.44
C TYR A 29 20.59 4.92 8.99
N PHE A 30 19.89 3.94 9.59
CA PHE A 30 18.58 4.17 10.21
C PHE A 30 18.65 5.15 11.40
N ARG A 31 19.74 5.17 12.17
CA ARG A 31 19.94 6.19 13.21
C ARG A 31 20.11 7.59 12.62
N LEU A 32 20.89 7.75 11.56
CA LEU A 32 21.10 9.03 10.88
C LEU A 32 19.83 9.51 10.17
N ALA A 33 19.12 8.62 9.48
CA ALA A 33 17.83 8.94 8.86
C ALA A 33 16.78 9.36 9.90
N GLY A 34 16.72 8.68 11.05
CA GLY A 34 15.83 9.04 12.15
C GLY A 34 16.16 10.38 12.82
N LEU A 35 17.43 10.78 12.84
CA LEU A 35 17.84 12.10 13.32
C LEU A 35 17.44 13.21 12.33
N HIS A 36 17.66 13.01 11.03
CA HIS A 36 17.23 13.93 9.97
C HIS A 36 15.71 14.08 9.87
N ALA A 37 14.97 12.96 10.08
CA ALA A 37 13.51 12.98 10.11
C ALA A 37 12.97 13.78 11.31
N LYS A 38 13.60 13.67 12.48
CA LYS A 38 13.23 14.46 13.67
C LYS A 38 13.51 15.96 13.53
N GLU A 39 14.54 16.33 12.80
CA GLU A 39 14.85 17.73 12.48
C GLU A 39 13.86 18.31 11.46
N LYS A 40 13.54 17.56 10.39
CA LYS A 40 12.53 17.96 9.39
C LYS A 40 11.10 17.97 9.96
N ALA A 41 10.78 17.12 10.92
CA ALA A 41 9.45 17.11 11.56
C ALA A 41 9.19 18.39 12.40
N LYS A 42 10.22 19.12 12.81
CA LYS A 42 10.07 20.42 13.46
C LYS A 42 9.79 21.58 12.51
N GLU A 43 10.05 21.40 11.21
CA GLU A 43 9.94 22.46 10.21
C GLU A 43 8.78 22.30 9.21
N ASN A 44 7.99 21.21 9.26
CA ASN A 44 6.98 20.95 8.25
C ASN A 44 5.55 21.14 8.76
N PRO A 45 4.91 22.32 8.52
CA PRO A 45 3.52 22.57 8.86
C PRO A 45 2.52 21.66 8.13
N LEU A 46 2.96 20.93 7.09
CA LEU A 46 2.12 20.02 6.31
C LEU A 46 1.66 18.77 7.09
N MET A 47 2.18 18.53 8.28
CA MET A 47 1.84 17.34 9.09
C MET A 47 0.42 17.35 9.66
N PHE A 48 -0.27 18.49 9.60
CA PHE A 48 -1.65 18.66 10.07
C PHE A 48 -2.57 19.24 8.98
N GLU A 49 -2.08 19.35 7.74
CA GLU A 49 -2.87 19.85 6.63
C GLU A 49 -4.06 18.93 6.39
N THR A 50 -5.27 19.51 6.38
CA THR A 50 -6.48 18.76 6.01
C THR A 50 -6.46 18.43 4.51
N GLN A 51 -7.23 17.42 4.13
CA GLN A 51 -7.37 17.04 2.73
C GLN A 51 -7.87 18.22 1.87
N TYR A 52 -8.77 19.03 2.40
CA TYR A 52 -9.31 20.22 1.71
C TYR A 52 -8.26 21.32 1.54
N GLU A 53 -7.42 21.55 2.53
CA GLU A 53 -6.32 22.52 2.43
C GLU A 53 -5.31 22.12 1.35
N ALA A 54 -4.99 20.82 1.29
CA ALA A 54 -4.14 20.26 0.23
C ALA A 54 -4.75 20.48 -1.17
N LEU A 55 -6.04 20.22 -1.36
CA LEU A 55 -6.77 20.49 -2.60
C LEU A 55 -6.72 21.98 -2.99
N ARG A 56 -6.96 22.87 -2.04
CA ARG A 56 -6.91 24.31 -2.28
C ARG A 56 -5.52 24.80 -2.69
N ARG A 57 -4.49 24.29 -2.06
CA ARG A 57 -3.08 24.60 -2.41
C ARG A 57 -2.75 24.18 -3.84
N GLN A 58 -3.38 23.13 -4.34
CA GLN A 58 -3.23 22.64 -5.72
C GLN A 58 -4.12 23.40 -6.72
N GLY A 59 -4.85 24.41 -6.29
CA GLY A 59 -5.69 25.23 -7.16
C GLY A 59 -7.08 24.64 -7.46
N VAL A 60 -7.51 23.61 -6.73
CA VAL A 60 -8.87 23.05 -6.88
C VAL A 60 -9.89 24.06 -6.36
N SER A 61 -10.82 24.47 -7.24
CA SER A 61 -11.88 25.38 -6.88
C SER A 61 -12.93 24.72 -5.97
N ARG A 62 -13.64 25.50 -5.15
CA ARG A 62 -14.73 24.99 -4.32
C ARG A 62 -15.81 24.28 -5.16
N ARG A 63 -16.09 24.79 -6.36
CA ARG A 63 -17.05 24.15 -7.28
C ARG A 63 -16.58 22.78 -7.73
N SER A 64 -15.31 22.65 -8.13
CA SER A 64 -14.72 21.36 -8.53
C SER A 64 -14.67 20.38 -7.36
N PHE A 65 -14.38 20.87 -6.15
CA PHE A 65 -14.41 20.06 -4.92
C PHE A 65 -15.82 19.51 -4.63
N LEU A 66 -16.86 20.35 -4.67
CA LEU A 66 -18.23 19.88 -4.45
C LEU A 66 -18.72 18.94 -5.55
N GLN A 67 -18.31 19.19 -6.80
CA GLN A 67 -18.59 18.29 -7.91
C GLN A 67 -17.92 16.92 -7.70
N PHE A 68 -16.67 16.89 -7.25
CA PHE A 68 -15.95 15.68 -6.86
C PHE A 68 -16.74 14.91 -5.78
N CYS A 69 -17.14 15.56 -4.68
CA CYS A 69 -17.88 14.91 -3.60
C CYS A 69 -19.21 14.32 -4.10
N SER A 70 -19.92 15.05 -4.98
CA SER A 70 -21.20 14.60 -5.55
C SER A 70 -21.03 13.40 -6.48
N LEU A 71 -20.03 13.40 -7.35
CA LEU A 71 -19.74 12.29 -8.26
C LEU A 71 -19.28 11.04 -7.50
N THR A 72 -18.46 11.24 -6.48
CA THR A 72 -18.02 10.13 -5.60
C THR A 72 -19.21 9.55 -4.82
N ALA A 73 -20.09 10.39 -4.28
CA ALA A 73 -21.30 9.92 -3.62
C ALA A 73 -22.19 9.12 -4.59
N ALA A 74 -22.35 9.59 -5.82
CA ALA A 74 -23.11 8.88 -6.85
C ALA A 74 -22.47 7.53 -7.20
N SER A 75 -21.15 7.45 -7.33
CA SER A 75 -20.44 6.19 -7.59
C SER A 75 -20.56 5.18 -6.45
N LEU A 76 -20.71 5.66 -5.23
CA LEU A 76 -20.94 4.85 -4.02
C LEU A 76 -22.44 4.52 -3.81
N GLY A 77 -23.34 4.95 -4.70
CA GLY A 77 -24.78 4.79 -4.53
C GLY A 77 -25.37 5.62 -3.39
N LEU A 78 -24.67 6.67 -2.96
CA LEU A 78 -25.07 7.56 -1.87
C LEU A 78 -25.83 8.77 -2.45
N GLY A 79 -26.87 9.21 -1.75
CA GLY A 79 -27.59 10.43 -2.12
C GLY A 79 -26.82 11.71 -1.76
N SER A 80 -27.53 12.86 -1.80
CA SER A 80 -26.97 14.17 -1.45
C SER A 80 -26.38 14.23 -0.04
N ALA A 81 -26.94 13.49 0.91
CA ALA A 81 -26.39 13.38 2.28
C ALA A 81 -24.98 12.77 2.26
N GLY A 82 -24.75 11.73 1.46
CA GLY A 82 -23.42 11.15 1.31
C GLY A 82 -22.39 12.10 0.70
N ALA A 83 -22.80 12.96 -0.22
CA ALA A 83 -21.92 14.00 -0.76
C ALA A 83 -21.48 15.02 0.32
N GLN A 84 -22.40 15.36 1.24
CA GLN A 84 -22.07 16.24 2.39
C GLN A 84 -21.14 15.55 3.38
N GLU A 85 -21.37 14.26 3.68
CA GLU A 85 -20.48 13.49 4.57
C GLU A 85 -19.06 13.37 3.99
N ILE A 86 -18.94 13.13 2.69
CA ILE A 86 -17.63 13.11 2.00
C ILE A 86 -16.96 14.48 2.08
N ALA A 87 -17.70 15.57 1.81
CA ALA A 87 -17.16 16.92 1.87
C ALA A 87 -16.66 17.24 3.29
N GLN A 88 -17.45 16.94 4.32
CA GLN A 88 -17.08 17.17 5.71
C GLN A 88 -15.86 16.35 6.11
N ALA A 89 -15.79 15.08 5.69
CA ALA A 89 -14.63 14.24 5.98
C ALA A 89 -13.35 14.81 5.39
N ILE A 90 -13.39 15.26 4.12
CA ILE A 90 -12.23 15.87 3.44
C ILE A 90 -11.84 17.22 4.05
N GLU A 91 -12.81 18.00 4.53
CA GLU A 91 -12.55 19.30 5.18
C GLU A 91 -11.92 19.17 6.57
N THR A 92 -12.17 18.07 7.27
CA THR A 92 -11.82 17.95 8.70
C THR A 92 -10.75 16.92 9.01
N LYS A 93 -10.60 15.88 8.18
CA LYS A 93 -9.66 14.78 8.44
C LYS A 93 -8.29 15.05 7.83
N PRO A 94 -7.20 14.65 8.52
CA PRO A 94 -5.88 14.61 7.91
C PRO A 94 -5.83 13.56 6.79
N ARG A 95 -4.82 13.67 5.92
CA ARG A 95 -4.59 12.67 4.88
C ARG A 95 -4.28 11.31 5.50
N MET A 96 -4.91 10.27 4.97
CA MET A 96 -4.69 8.88 5.42
C MET A 96 -3.36 8.37 4.88
N PRO A 97 -2.43 7.92 5.73
CA PRO A 97 -1.21 7.27 5.29
C PRO A 97 -1.52 5.95 4.56
N VAL A 98 -0.93 5.78 3.40
CA VAL A 98 -1.05 4.57 2.59
C VAL A 98 0.34 4.06 2.23
N VAL A 99 0.54 2.78 2.50
CA VAL A 99 1.71 2.02 2.04
C VAL A 99 1.21 1.07 0.95
N TRP A 100 1.79 1.16 -0.24
CA TRP A 100 1.44 0.30 -1.37
C TRP A 100 2.61 -0.65 -1.65
N LEU A 101 2.37 -1.93 -1.54
CA LEU A 101 3.37 -2.98 -1.75
C LEU A 101 3.08 -3.75 -3.04
N HIS A 102 4.14 -4.10 -3.75
CA HIS A 102 4.12 -4.86 -4.99
C HIS A 102 4.75 -6.24 -4.80
N GLY A 103 3.94 -7.30 -5.01
CA GLY A 103 4.38 -8.70 -5.01
C GLY A 103 4.67 -9.22 -6.41
N LEU A 104 4.29 -10.46 -6.72
CA LEU A 104 4.32 -10.96 -8.09
C LEU A 104 3.11 -10.41 -8.86
N GLU A 105 3.36 -9.45 -9.74
CA GLU A 105 2.32 -8.68 -10.41
C GLU A 105 2.80 -8.13 -11.78
N CYS A 106 2.00 -7.31 -12.42
CA CYS A 106 2.28 -6.70 -13.74
C CYS A 106 2.08 -5.17 -13.74
N THR A 107 1.98 -4.52 -12.58
CA THR A 107 1.75 -3.07 -12.37
C THR A 107 0.41 -2.55 -12.95
N CYS A 108 -0.43 -3.42 -13.51
CA CYS A 108 -1.68 -3.00 -14.15
C CYS A 108 -2.71 -2.43 -13.17
N CYS A 109 -2.68 -2.81 -11.88
CA CYS A 109 -3.62 -2.24 -10.91
C CYS A 109 -3.21 -0.81 -10.56
N THR A 110 -1.93 -0.53 -10.37
CA THR A 110 -1.39 0.84 -10.24
C THR A 110 -1.70 1.67 -11.48
N GLU A 111 -1.46 1.13 -12.69
CA GLU A 111 -1.82 1.76 -13.96
C GLU A 111 -3.33 2.07 -14.05
N SER A 112 -4.18 1.13 -13.64
CA SER A 112 -5.63 1.34 -13.59
C SER A 112 -5.99 2.45 -12.60
N PHE A 113 -5.44 2.41 -11.39
CA PHE A 113 -5.72 3.41 -10.36
C PHE A 113 -5.40 4.83 -10.82
N ILE A 114 -4.23 5.06 -11.42
CA ILE A 114 -3.83 6.39 -11.90
C ILE A 114 -4.62 6.87 -13.10
N ARG A 115 -5.32 5.98 -13.81
CA ARG A 115 -6.22 6.30 -14.95
C ARG A 115 -7.64 6.62 -14.52
N SER A 116 -7.97 6.59 -13.23
CA SER A 116 -9.32 6.95 -12.80
C SER A 116 -9.69 8.35 -13.28
N TYR A 117 -10.86 8.46 -13.88
CA TYR A 117 -11.37 9.71 -14.44
C TYR A 117 -12.31 10.46 -13.46
N HIS A 118 -13.06 9.70 -12.66
CA HIS A 118 -13.93 10.26 -11.62
C HIS A 118 -13.99 9.34 -10.38
N PRO A 119 -13.40 9.75 -9.23
CA PRO A 119 -12.51 10.92 -9.06
C PRO A 119 -11.20 10.75 -9.79
N VAL A 120 -10.61 11.83 -10.24
CA VAL A 120 -9.29 11.77 -10.87
C VAL A 120 -8.28 11.30 -9.83
N ALA A 121 -7.52 10.25 -10.13
CA ALA A 121 -6.55 9.66 -9.20
C ALA A 121 -5.56 10.70 -8.64
N LYS A 122 -5.16 11.66 -9.45
CA LYS A 122 -4.33 12.80 -9.04
C LYS A 122 -4.92 13.52 -7.81
N ASP A 123 -6.22 13.82 -7.82
CA ASP A 123 -6.86 14.56 -6.73
C ASP A 123 -6.96 13.68 -5.47
N LEU A 124 -7.15 12.36 -5.65
CA LEU A 124 -7.16 11.41 -4.55
C LEU A 124 -5.76 11.26 -3.92
N VAL A 125 -4.75 10.93 -4.72
CA VAL A 125 -3.37 10.68 -4.27
C VAL A 125 -2.75 11.93 -3.64
N LEU A 126 -2.93 13.10 -4.27
CA LEU A 126 -2.27 14.32 -3.81
C LEU A 126 -3.01 15.01 -2.65
N SER A 127 -4.27 14.68 -2.41
CA SER A 127 -5.10 15.47 -1.52
C SER A 127 -5.80 14.67 -0.42
N MET A 128 -6.21 13.44 -0.69
CA MET A 128 -7.02 12.65 0.24
C MET A 128 -6.20 11.60 0.99
N ILE A 129 -5.23 10.98 0.33
CA ILE A 129 -4.30 10.05 0.94
C ILE A 129 -2.90 10.67 1.02
N SER A 130 -2.08 10.16 1.91
CA SER A 130 -0.64 10.34 1.87
C SER A 130 -0.05 9.04 1.38
N LEU A 131 0.32 8.97 0.09
CA LEU A 131 0.99 7.79 -0.46
C LEU A 131 2.46 7.88 -0.02
N ASP A 132 2.73 7.30 1.15
CA ASP A 132 4.02 7.45 1.82
C ASP A 132 5.06 6.44 1.32
N TYR A 133 4.60 5.32 0.77
CA TYR A 133 5.44 4.33 0.11
C TYR A 133 4.72 3.70 -1.08
N ASP A 134 5.38 3.69 -2.19
CA ASP A 134 5.02 2.94 -3.41
C ASP A 134 6.29 2.82 -4.25
N ASP A 135 6.87 1.63 -4.34
CA ASP A 135 8.16 1.38 -4.98
C ASP A 135 8.13 1.52 -6.50
N THR A 136 6.96 1.64 -7.13
CA THR A 136 6.82 1.83 -8.58
C THR A 136 6.70 3.28 -9.01
N ILE A 137 6.09 4.16 -8.21
CA ILE A 137 5.81 5.55 -8.59
C ILE A 137 6.38 6.61 -7.66
N MET A 138 6.97 6.23 -6.51
CA MET A 138 7.61 7.18 -5.62
C MET A 138 8.94 7.70 -6.19
N ALA A 139 9.31 8.93 -5.84
CA ALA A 139 10.57 9.53 -6.27
C ALA A 139 11.80 8.97 -5.52
N ALA A 140 11.62 8.49 -4.29
CA ALA A 140 12.69 7.87 -3.52
C ALA A 140 13.01 6.47 -4.04
N ALA A 141 14.27 6.04 -3.92
CA ALA A 141 14.71 4.71 -4.33
C ALA A 141 15.70 4.12 -3.32
N GLY A 142 15.84 2.79 -3.33
CA GLY A 142 16.80 2.05 -2.49
C GLY A 142 16.61 2.36 -1.00
N HIS A 143 17.69 2.69 -0.32
CA HIS A 143 17.66 2.95 1.13
C HIS A 143 16.75 4.12 1.55
N GLN A 144 16.55 5.10 0.68
CA GLN A 144 15.65 6.22 0.99
C GLN A 144 14.19 5.77 0.97
N ALA A 145 13.81 4.93 0.02
CA ALA A 145 12.47 4.36 -0.05
C ALA A 145 12.18 3.47 1.17
N GLU A 146 13.12 2.57 1.50
CA GLU A 146 12.96 1.70 2.69
C GLU A 146 12.92 2.50 4.00
N ALA A 147 13.68 3.58 4.10
CA ALA A 147 13.62 4.46 5.27
C ALA A 147 12.25 5.15 5.38
N ALA A 148 11.66 5.59 4.27
CA ALA A 148 10.32 6.16 4.26
C ALA A 148 9.25 5.13 4.66
N LEU A 149 9.39 3.87 4.22
CA LEU A 149 8.52 2.77 4.66
C LEU A 149 8.58 2.58 6.17
N GLU A 150 9.77 2.41 6.73
CA GLU A 150 9.98 2.18 8.17
C GLU A 150 9.50 3.37 9.02
N GLU A 151 9.74 4.60 8.56
CA GLU A 151 9.21 5.79 9.21
C GLU A 151 7.69 5.77 9.24
N THR A 152 7.03 5.46 8.12
CA THR A 152 5.57 5.44 8.00
C THR A 152 4.95 4.38 8.88
N ILE A 153 5.41 3.13 8.83
CA ILE A 153 4.83 2.04 9.63
C ILE A 153 5.08 2.20 11.13
N THR A 154 6.16 2.89 11.52
CA THR A 154 6.44 3.19 12.92
C THR A 154 5.58 4.36 13.42
N LYS A 155 5.53 5.45 12.65
CA LYS A 155 4.84 6.69 13.01
C LYS A 155 3.32 6.52 13.05
N TYR A 156 2.78 5.79 12.08
CA TYR A 156 1.34 5.62 11.90
C TYR A 156 0.85 4.21 12.28
N LYS A 157 1.58 3.52 13.15
CA LYS A 157 1.20 2.18 13.60
C LYS A 157 -0.26 2.12 14.06
N GLY A 158 -1.04 1.22 13.46
CA GLY A 158 -2.49 1.08 13.69
C GLY A 158 -3.36 2.09 12.94
N ASN A 159 -2.78 3.03 12.20
CA ASN A 159 -3.52 4.13 11.54
C ASN A 159 -3.15 4.33 10.06
N TYR A 160 -2.50 3.38 9.41
CA TYR A 160 -2.27 3.40 7.96
C TYR A 160 -3.00 2.26 7.27
N ILE A 161 -3.28 2.45 6.00
CA ILE A 161 -3.82 1.42 5.12
C ILE A 161 -2.68 0.76 4.36
N LEU A 162 -2.66 -0.57 4.35
CA LEU A 162 -1.79 -1.33 3.48
C LEU A 162 -2.53 -1.67 2.19
N ALA A 163 -2.08 -1.17 1.07
CA ALA A 163 -2.49 -1.57 -0.26
C ALA A 163 -1.50 -2.63 -0.80
N VAL A 164 -2.00 -3.71 -1.36
CA VAL A 164 -1.16 -4.78 -1.90
C VAL A 164 -1.59 -5.09 -3.32
N GLU A 165 -0.67 -4.99 -4.25
CA GLU A 165 -0.79 -5.46 -5.64
C GLU A 165 0.06 -6.71 -5.82
N GLY A 166 -0.50 -7.73 -6.50
CA GLY A 166 0.20 -8.98 -6.71
C GLY A 166 -0.03 -10.04 -5.62
N ASN A 167 0.55 -11.21 -5.84
CA ASN A 167 0.49 -12.34 -4.92
C ASN A 167 1.84 -12.62 -4.25
N VAL A 168 1.85 -13.59 -3.33
CA VAL A 168 3.02 -13.90 -2.51
C VAL A 168 3.59 -15.26 -2.92
N PRO A 169 4.83 -15.35 -3.42
CA PRO A 169 5.49 -16.62 -3.64
C PRO A 169 5.95 -17.22 -2.31
N LEU A 170 5.78 -18.52 -2.14
CA LEU A 170 6.20 -19.24 -0.92
C LEU A 170 7.40 -20.16 -1.13
N ASN A 171 7.68 -20.55 -2.38
CA ASN A 171 8.77 -21.47 -2.65
C ASN A 171 10.12 -20.89 -2.20
N ASP A 172 10.97 -21.72 -1.56
CA ASP A 172 12.28 -21.33 -1.03
C ASP A 172 12.24 -20.04 -0.17
N ASP A 173 11.28 -19.97 0.76
CA ASP A 173 11.03 -18.81 1.64
C ASP A 173 10.70 -17.49 0.89
N GLY A 174 10.13 -17.60 -0.30
CA GLY A 174 9.68 -16.45 -1.10
C GLY A 174 10.76 -15.80 -1.95
N VAL A 175 11.87 -16.51 -2.23
CA VAL A 175 13.01 -15.99 -3.00
C VAL A 175 12.67 -15.53 -4.41
N ASN A 176 11.51 -15.92 -4.94
CA ASN A 176 11.06 -15.51 -6.26
C ASN A 176 10.59 -14.03 -6.35
N CYS A 177 10.47 -13.34 -5.20
CA CYS A 177 10.18 -11.91 -5.13
C CYS A 177 10.95 -11.28 -3.98
N ILE A 178 12.01 -10.50 -4.28
CA ILE A 178 12.94 -9.92 -3.31
C ILE A 178 13.04 -8.40 -3.50
N PRO A 179 12.00 -7.62 -3.16
CA PRO A 179 12.07 -6.17 -3.21
C PRO A 179 13.03 -5.64 -2.14
N ALA A 180 13.98 -4.79 -2.55
CA ALA A 180 14.94 -4.13 -1.67
C ALA A 180 15.79 -5.08 -0.80
N GLY A 181 16.05 -6.32 -1.26
CA GLY A 181 16.91 -7.29 -0.57
C GLY A 181 16.24 -8.07 0.56
N GLU A 182 14.94 -7.95 0.73
CA GLU A 182 14.09 -8.73 1.61
C GLU A 182 13.03 -9.47 0.78
N THR A 183 12.64 -10.71 1.18
CA THR A 183 11.57 -11.40 0.45
C THR A 183 10.24 -10.69 0.65
N PHE A 184 9.41 -10.67 -0.39
CA PHE A 184 8.07 -10.07 -0.29
C PHE A 184 7.24 -10.73 0.81
N LEU A 185 7.43 -12.03 1.04
CA LEU A 185 6.79 -12.77 2.13
C LEU A 185 7.13 -12.18 3.51
N GLN A 186 8.39 -11.80 3.75
CA GLN A 186 8.81 -11.17 5.00
C GLN A 186 8.30 -9.74 5.09
N LYS A 187 8.45 -8.97 4.00
CA LYS A 187 8.02 -7.58 3.91
C LYS A 187 6.52 -7.40 4.17
N ILE A 188 5.68 -8.20 3.51
CA ILE A 188 4.22 -8.10 3.66
C ILE A 188 3.78 -8.44 5.09
N LYS A 189 4.37 -9.44 5.74
CA LYS A 189 4.10 -9.78 7.14
C LYS A 189 4.50 -8.66 8.09
N HIS A 190 5.68 -8.07 7.87
CA HIS A 190 6.19 -6.97 8.68
C HIS A 190 5.27 -5.74 8.56
N VAL A 191 4.95 -5.34 7.36
CA VAL A 191 4.11 -4.15 7.10
C VAL A 191 2.66 -4.38 7.53
N ALA A 192 2.08 -5.55 7.26
CA ALA A 192 0.71 -5.84 7.64
C ALA A 192 0.48 -5.81 9.16
N ALA A 193 1.48 -6.16 9.96
CA ALA A 193 1.35 -6.22 11.43
C ALA A 193 0.90 -4.88 12.05
N GLY A 194 1.32 -3.75 11.48
CA GLY A 194 0.96 -2.41 11.94
C GLY A 194 -0.20 -1.77 11.19
N ALA A 195 -0.74 -2.39 10.15
CA ALA A 195 -1.80 -1.80 9.34
C ALA A 195 -3.15 -1.80 10.06
N LYS A 196 -3.97 -0.76 9.83
CA LYS A 196 -5.36 -0.67 10.28
C LYS A 196 -6.27 -1.60 9.49
N ALA A 197 -6.08 -1.64 8.18
CA ALA A 197 -6.78 -2.50 7.24
C ALA A 197 -5.91 -2.74 6.01
N VAL A 198 -6.23 -3.78 5.25
CA VAL A 198 -5.54 -4.15 4.02
C VAL A 198 -6.49 -4.06 2.84
N ILE A 199 -6.00 -3.56 1.71
CA ILE A 199 -6.71 -3.60 0.43
C ILE A 199 -5.88 -4.46 -0.53
N GLY A 200 -6.48 -5.54 -1.04
CA GLY A 200 -5.89 -6.35 -2.10
C GLY A 200 -6.37 -5.91 -3.46
N TRP A 201 -5.48 -5.32 -4.24
CA TRP A 201 -5.77 -4.87 -5.59
C TRP A 201 -5.57 -5.99 -6.62
N GLY A 202 -6.57 -6.18 -7.43
CA GLY A 202 -6.52 -7.10 -8.55
C GLY A 202 -6.74 -8.56 -8.21
N SER A 203 -6.90 -9.37 -9.23
CA SER A 203 -7.11 -10.81 -9.10
C SER A 203 -5.86 -11.53 -8.59
N CYS A 204 -4.67 -10.96 -8.77
CA CYS A 204 -3.43 -11.53 -8.24
C CYS A 204 -3.42 -11.52 -6.71
N ALA A 205 -3.69 -10.37 -6.09
CA ALA A 205 -3.77 -10.26 -4.64
C ALA A 205 -4.95 -11.05 -4.06
N ALA A 206 -6.09 -11.04 -4.77
CA ALA A 206 -7.31 -11.68 -4.29
C ALA A 206 -7.28 -13.22 -4.39
N TRP A 207 -6.75 -13.78 -5.49
CA TRP A 207 -6.87 -15.21 -5.80
C TRP A 207 -5.62 -15.84 -6.42
N GLY A 208 -4.49 -15.13 -6.46
CA GLY A 208 -3.23 -15.60 -7.03
C GLY A 208 -3.11 -15.49 -8.55
N CYS A 209 -4.24 -15.42 -9.29
CA CYS A 209 -4.29 -15.21 -10.75
C CYS A 209 -3.39 -16.15 -11.55
N VAL A 210 -2.76 -15.65 -12.65
CA VAL A 210 -1.95 -16.46 -13.56
C VAL A 210 -0.70 -17.06 -12.90
N GLN A 211 -0.10 -16.35 -11.94
CA GLN A 211 1.11 -16.82 -11.24
C GLN A 211 0.81 -18.04 -10.36
N ALA A 212 -0.40 -18.13 -9.79
CA ALA A 212 -0.83 -19.27 -8.98
C ALA A 212 -1.47 -20.40 -9.82
N ALA A 213 -1.64 -20.22 -11.14
CA ALA A 213 -2.15 -21.25 -12.02
C ALA A 213 -1.14 -22.40 -12.13
N LYS A 214 -1.65 -23.65 -12.26
CA LYS A 214 -0.80 -24.83 -12.40
C LYS A 214 0.10 -24.71 -13.65
N PRO A 215 1.40 -25.07 -13.52
CA PRO A 215 2.06 -25.85 -12.46
C PRO A 215 2.45 -25.05 -11.20
N ASN A 216 2.31 -23.72 -11.14
CA ASN A 216 2.65 -22.84 -10.01
C ASN A 216 4.05 -23.12 -9.41
N PRO A 217 5.13 -22.95 -10.18
CA PRO A 217 6.47 -23.31 -9.73
C PRO A 217 6.98 -22.45 -8.57
N THR A 218 6.41 -21.26 -8.37
CA THR A 218 6.76 -20.34 -7.28
C THR A 218 5.94 -20.60 -6.02
N HIS A 219 4.97 -21.52 -6.08
CA HIS A 219 3.99 -21.73 -5.00
C HIS A 219 3.33 -20.41 -4.57
N SER A 220 2.91 -19.63 -5.56
CA SER A 220 2.27 -18.34 -5.32
C SER A 220 0.86 -18.50 -4.76
N VAL A 221 0.54 -17.68 -3.75
CA VAL A 221 -0.74 -17.70 -3.04
C VAL A 221 -1.35 -16.30 -2.94
N PRO A 222 -2.67 -16.16 -2.79
CA PRO A 222 -3.30 -14.88 -2.52
C PRO A 222 -2.89 -14.31 -1.15
N ILE A 223 -3.02 -13.00 -0.98
CA ILE A 223 -2.61 -12.33 0.27
C ILE A 223 -3.40 -12.80 1.50
N THR A 224 -4.59 -13.33 1.30
CA THR A 224 -5.46 -13.86 2.36
C THR A 224 -4.92 -15.11 3.05
N GLU A 225 -4.00 -15.82 2.40
CA GLU A 225 -3.29 -16.95 3.02
C GLU A 225 -2.15 -16.49 3.94
N ILE A 226 -1.69 -15.25 3.76
CA ILE A 226 -0.56 -14.70 4.54
C ILE A 226 -1.06 -13.78 5.66
N ILE A 227 -2.07 -12.95 5.37
CA ILE A 227 -2.62 -11.98 6.32
C ILE A 227 -3.97 -12.50 6.78
N THR A 228 -4.04 -12.99 8.02
CA THR A 228 -5.24 -13.63 8.57
C THR A 228 -5.84 -12.88 9.76
N ASP A 229 -5.08 -11.91 10.31
CA ASP A 229 -5.41 -11.18 11.54
C ASP A 229 -5.91 -9.75 11.30
N LYS A 230 -6.06 -9.33 10.04
CA LYS A 230 -6.50 -7.99 9.65
C LYS A 230 -7.76 -8.03 8.77
N PRO A 231 -8.58 -6.98 8.81
CA PRO A 231 -9.67 -6.85 7.84
C PRO A 231 -9.08 -6.59 6.45
N ILE A 232 -9.47 -7.42 5.48
CA ILE A 232 -8.99 -7.32 4.09
C ILE A 232 -10.18 -7.00 3.18
N VAL A 233 -10.01 -5.97 2.35
CA VAL A 233 -10.93 -5.61 1.26
C VAL A 233 -10.33 -6.08 -0.05
N LEU A 234 -10.94 -7.04 -0.72
CA LEU A 234 -10.50 -7.54 -2.02
C LEU A 234 -11.22 -6.83 -3.15
N VAL A 235 -10.46 -6.25 -4.06
CA VAL A 235 -10.96 -5.56 -5.25
C VAL A 235 -10.43 -6.28 -6.48
N PRO A 236 -11.04 -7.43 -6.86
CA PRO A 236 -10.58 -8.23 -7.98
C PRO A 236 -10.89 -7.56 -9.32
N GLY A 237 -10.14 -7.96 -10.32
CA GLY A 237 -10.12 -7.51 -11.70
C GLY A 237 -8.69 -7.67 -12.23
N CYS A 238 -8.49 -7.66 -13.55
CA CYS A 238 -7.15 -7.76 -14.13
C CYS A 238 -6.98 -6.75 -15.28
N PRO A 239 -6.80 -5.47 -14.92
CA PRO A 239 -6.90 -4.84 -13.60
C PRO A 239 -8.35 -4.57 -13.13
N PRO A 240 -8.58 -4.16 -11.88
CA PRO A 240 -9.88 -3.66 -11.43
C PRO A 240 -10.27 -2.37 -12.14
N ILE A 241 -11.56 -2.06 -12.15
CA ILE A 241 -12.08 -0.80 -12.69
C ILE A 241 -11.55 0.35 -11.83
N PRO A 242 -10.92 1.39 -12.42
CA PRO A 242 -10.26 2.48 -11.69
C PRO A 242 -11.21 3.22 -10.73
N GLU A 243 -12.45 3.49 -11.15
CA GLU A 243 -13.46 4.16 -10.32
C GLU A 243 -13.87 3.33 -9.11
N VAL A 244 -13.86 2.00 -9.22
CA VAL A 244 -14.09 1.09 -8.07
C VAL A 244 -12.96 1.19 -7.07
N MET A 245 -11.71 1.23 -7.54
CA MET A 245 -10.53 1.37 -6.68
C MET A 245 -10.57 2.70 -5.90
N THR A 246 -10.78 3.81 -6.60
CA THR A 246 -10.85 5.14 -5.98
C THR A 246 -12.05 5.29 -5.05
N ALA A 247 -13.20 4.70 -5.38
CA ALA A 247 -14.38 4.72 -4.55
C ALA A 247 -14.20 3.93 -3.24
N VAL A 248 -13.51 2.76 -3.28
CA VAL A 248 -13.18 1.99 -2.07
C VAL A 248 -12.29 2.80 -1.14
N VAL A 249 -11.24 3.43 -1.66
CA VAL A 249 -10.35 4.30 -0.87
C VAL A 249 -11.16 5.44 -0.25
N THR A 250 -11.96 6.14 -1.05
CA THR A 250 -12.80 7.26 -0.58
C THR A 250 -13.80 6.81 0.49
N TYR A 251 -14.40 5.62 0.36
CA TYR A 251 -15.29 5.06 1.38
C TYR A 251 -14.56 4.90 2.73
N ILE A 252 -13.37 4.29 2.72
CA ILE A 252 -12.58 4.08 3.94
C ILE A 252 -12.19 5.42 4.57
N LEU A 253 -11.78 6.39 3.77
CA LEU A 253 -11.44 7.74 4.23
C LEU A 253 -12.63 8.47 4.87
N THR A 254 -13.79 8.39 4.23
CA THR A 254 -15.00 9.09 4.69
C THR A 254 -15.52 8.50 5.98
N TYR A 255 -15.67 7.18 6.04
CA TYR A 255 -16.36 6.50 7.13
C TYR A 255 -15.42 5.91 8.19
N ASP A 256 -14.11 5.99 7.98
CA ASP A 256 -13.07 5.41 8.85
C ASP A 256 -13.26 3.91 9.14
N ARG A 257 -13.89 3.20 8.22
CA ARG A 257 -14.17 1.76 8.27
C ARG A 257 -14.16 1.16 6.87
N ILE A 258 -13.97 -0.15 6.80
CA ILE A 258 -14.10 -0.89 5.55
C ILE A 258 -15.56 -0.95 5.09
N PRO A 259 -15.82 -1.00 3.75
CA PRO A 259 -17.18 -1.19 3.23
C PRO A 259 -17.73 -2.57 3.62
N PRO A 260 -19.06 -2.77 3.61
CA PRO A 260 -19.66 -4.07 3.76
C PRO A 260 -19.17 -5.05 2.67
N LEU A 261 -18.64 -6.21 3.11
CA LEU A 261 -18.04 -7.20 2.21
C LEU A 261 -18.99 -8.38 1.98
N ASP A 262 -18.87 -9.00 0.81
CA ASP A 262 -19.47 -10.30 0.52
C ASP A 262 -18.64 -11.46 1.10
N ARG A 263 -19.08 -12.71 0.85
CA ARG A 263 -18.37 -13.91 1.35
C ARG A 263 -16.98 -14.12 0.77
N LEU A 264 -16.65 -13.42 -0.33
CA LEU A 264 -15.34 -13.45 -0.98
C LEU A 264 -14.45 -12.26 -0.59
N GLY A 265 -14.87 -11.46 0.40
CA GLY A 265 -14.11 -10.28 0.84
C GLY A 265 -14.22 -9.07 -0.09
N ARG A 266 -15.21 -9.03 -1.03
CA ARG A 266 -15.37 -7.96 -2.00
C ARG A 266 -16.43 -6.96 -1.55
N PRO A 267 -16.27 -5.65 -1.83
CA PRO A 267 -17.28 -4.64 -1.51
C PRO A 267 -18.64 -4.94 -2.16
N LYS A 268 -19.67 -5.18 -1.37
CA LYS A 268 -21.02 -5.53 -1.86
C LYS A 268 -21.62 -4.50 -2.81
N MET A 269 -21.24 -3.23 -2.65
CA MET A 269 -21.74 -2.14 -3.49
C MET A 269 -21.28 -2.23 -4.95
N PHE A 270 -20.15 -2.93 -5.22
CA PHE A 270 -19.59 -3.07 -6.56
C PHE A 270 -19.66 -4.50 -7.09
N TYR A 271 -19.67 -5.50 -6.20
CA TYR A 271 -19.61 -6.92 -6.53
C TYR A 271 -20.90 -7.62 -6.07
N GLY A 272 -22.05 -7.06 -6.46
CA GLY A 272 -23.36 -7.65 -6.15
C GLY A 272 -23.66 -8.91 -6.99
N GLN A 273 -24.74 -9.63 -6.64
CA GLN A 273 -25.20 -10.80 -7.39
C GLN A 273 -25.96 -10.45 -8.68
N ARG A 274 -26.22 -9.16 -8.92
CA ARG A 274 -26.91 -8.69 -10.14
C ARG A 274 -25.94 -7.82 -10.91
N ILE A 275 -25.58 -8.30 -12.10
CA ILE A 275 -25.03 -7.50 -13.18
C ILE A 275 -26.19 -7.03 -14.03
#